data_181506e4bfef4a4d5b773eda9ce793e9
#
_entry.id   181506e4bfef4a4d5b773eda9ce793e9
#
_cell.length_a   1.000
_cell.length_b   1.000
_cell.length_c   1.000
_cell.angle_alpha   90.00
_cell.angle_beta   90.00
_cell.angle_gamma   90.00
#
_symmetry.space_group_name_H-M   'P 1'
#
loop_
_entity.id
_entity.type
_entity.pdbx_description
1 polymer ?
#
loop_
_entity_poly.entity_id
_entity_poly.type
_entity_poly.pdbx_seq_one_letter_code
_entity_poly.pdbx_strand_id
1 'polypeptide(L)'
;MILNETVKNINTFVGHIGMLLTHTVGILKFYILVFGRKKIQNIMDMLKDDEYYYDAVDNFCPAQFLNNGKKLSTKLSVLLFMMYSFSGILSHTSSLMVINTEIKGDNFLETNKTCQDFMPFFFKIPFNTDEKWECELAFWFMDISFGIFAWLIACHDGLYVTLLIFLRCQLVILGQVFRSIRRRSLLALNLPKNFSVIYDRDHPEIEAEMYKQLTHYTAHLKVLLKARDKIEDMFSFVTLCQTLACLFIYSSALYNISMTPIGSTEFFVQLEYFICILLELSAICWFGNEITIASELIRLSLYESDWLSTSTRFKKSLILTMTRMQRPIYLTIGKFSRLTLATLVAVFRGSLSYFALFQSIQ
;
A
#
# COMPACT_ATOMS: atom_id res chain seq x y z
N MET A 1 -27.15 24.12 -2.31
CA MET A 1 -28.48 23.59 -1.99
C MET A 1 -28.35 22.17 -1.46
N ILE A 2 -27.70 21.26 -2.13
CA ILE A 2 -27.50 19.84 -1.71
C ILE A 2 -26.81 19.72 -0.34
N LEU A 3 -25.75 20.49 -0.06
CA LEU A 3 -25.04 20.47 1.23
C LEU A 3 -25.95 20.91 2.41
N ASN A 4 -26.93 21.79 2.18
CA ASN A 4 -27.80 22.26 3.23
C ASN A 4 -28.94 21.26 3.58
N GLU A 5 -29.34 20.40 2.66
CA GLU A 5 -30.33 19.34 2.92
C GLU A 5 -29.66 18.10 3.55
N THR A 6 -28.47 17.72 3.11
CA THR A 6 -27.71 16.60 3.70
C THR A 6 -27.30 16.86 5.14
N VAL A 7 -27.03 18.11 5.53
CA VAL A 7 -26.67 18.45 6.93
C VAL A 7 -27.88 18.37 7.87
N LYS A 8 -29.10 18.43 7.34
CA LYS A 8 -30.35 18.35 8.16
C LYS A 8 -30.71 16.91 8.56
N ASN A 9 -30.21 15.90 7.83
CA ASN A 9 -30.49 14.51 8.14
C ASN A 9 -29.14 13.77 8.33
N ILE A 10 -28.84 13.38 9.57
CA ILE A 10 -27.57 12.76 9.93
C ILE A 10 -27.32 11.45 9.17
N ASN A 11 -28.37 10.68 8.91
CA ASN A 11 -28.26 9.41 8.18
C ASN A 11 -27.73 9.64 6.75
N THR A 12 -28.31 10.63 6.08
CA THR A 12 -27.89 11.03 4.73
C THR A 12 -26.46 11.60 4.73
N PHE A 13 -26.12 12.40 5.75
CA PHE A 13 -24.78 12.95 5.91
C PHE A 13 -23.73 11.85 6.10
N VAL A 14 -23.97 10.89 7.01
CA VAL A 14 -23.06 9.78 7.31
C VAL A 14 -22.87 8.89 6.06
N GLY A 15 -23.94 8.63 5.31
CA GLY A 15 -23.86 7.85 4.06
C GLY A 15 -22.99 8.52 2.99
N HIS A 16 -23.04 9.84 2.89
CA HIS A 16 -22.32 10.58 1.85
C HIS A 16 -20.89 10.98 2.21
N ILE A 17 -20.56 11.14 3.51
CA ILE A 17 -19.23 11.58 3.92
C ILE A 17 -18.15 10.57 3.54
N GLY A 18 -18.42 9.27 3.68
CA GLY A 18 -17.50 8.22 3.29
C GLY A 18 -17.15 8.29 1.81
N MET A 19 -18.16 8.46 0.96
CA MET A 19 -17.99 8.57 -0.49
C MET A 19 -17.23 9.83 -0.90
N LEU A 20 -17.57 10.98 -0.31
CA LEU A 20 -16.86 12.25 -0.55
C LEU A 20 -15.38 12.16 -0.21
N LEU A 21 -15.06 11.55 0.94
CA LEU A 21 -13.68 11.37 1.39
C LEU A 21 -12.91 10.40 0.47
N THR A 22 -13.52 9.31 0.04
CA THR A 22 -12.93 8.36 -0.91
C THR A 22 -12.57 9.05 -2.24
N HIS A 23 -13.48 9.87 -2.77
CA HIS A 23 -13.22 10.63 -3.99
C HIS A 23 -12.13 11.68 -3.81
N THR A 24 -12.12 12.38 -2.68
CA THR A 24 -11.09 13.39 -2.39
C THR A 24 -9.70 12.74 -2.33
N VAL A 25 -9.56 11.61 -1.63
CA VAL A 25 -8.31 10.86 -1.58
C VAL A 25 -7.93 10.31 -2.96
N GLY A 26 -8.91 9.81 -3.73
CA GLY A 26 -8.68 9.32 -5.08
C GLY A 26 -8.16 10.39 -6.04
N ILE A 27 -8.63 11.63 -5.94
CA ILE A 27 -8.07 12.77 -6.71
C ILE A 27 -6.61 13.02 -6.35
N LEU A 28 -6.24 12.94 -5.07
CA LEU A 28 -4.83 13.06 -4.65
C LEU A 28 -3.98 11.91 -5.19
N LYS A 29 -4.50 10.68 -5.21
CA LYS A 29 -3.85 9.50 -5.81
C LYS A 29 -3.65 9.69 -7.32
N PHE A 30 -4.65 10.21 -8.02
CA PHE A 30 -4.56 10.55 -9.43
C PHE A 30 -3.45 11.55 -9.71
N TYR A 31 -3.37 12.61 -8.92
CA TYR A 31 -2.32 13.61 -9.04
C TYR A 31 -0.92 12.99 -8.97
N ILE A 32 -0.69 12.06 -8.02
CA ILE A 32 0.60 11.35 -7.91
C ILE A 32 0.89 10.52 -9.17
N LEU A 33 -0.08 9.79 -9.71
CA LEU A 33 0.13 8.95 -10.89
C LEU A 33 0.50 9.78 -12.12
N VAL A 34 -0.19 10.89 -12.34
CA VAL A 34 0.01 11.73 -13.53
C VAL A 34 1.30 12.55 -13.44
N PHE A 35 1.48 13.28 -12.33
CA PHE A 35 2.60 14.22 -12.19
C PHE A 35 3.85 13.58 -11.58
N GLY A 36 3.68 12.44 -10.88
CA GLY A 36 4.77 11.70 -10.24
C GLY A 36 5.53 10.72 -11.14
N ARG A 37 5.11 10.49 -12.39
CA ARG A 37 5.63 9.44 -13.27
C ARG A 37 7.17 9.38 -13.34
N LYS A 38 7.84 10.53 -13.56
CA LYS A 38 9.31 10.58 -13.64
C LYS A 38 9.98 10.22 -12.30
N LYS A 39 9.37 10.63 -11.17
CA LYS A 39 9.87 10.30 -9.84
C LYS A 39 9.71 8.81 -9.56
N ILE A 40 8.56 8.23 -9.91
CA ILE A 40 8.26 6.80 -9.80
C ILE A 40 9.29 5.99 -10.58
N GLN A 41 9.53 6.35 -11.84
CA GLN A 41 10.51 5.66 -12.68
C GLN A 41 11.91 5.72 -12.04
N ASN A 42 12.36 6.88 -11.57
CA ASN A 42 13.64 7.02 -10.89
C ASN A 42 13.73 6.14 -9.62
N ILE A 43 12.66 6.00 -8.84
CA ILE A 43 12.63 5.10 -7.68
C ILE A 43 12.75 3.64 -8.13
N MET A 44 12.02 3.26 -9.18
CA MET A 44 12.07 1.91 -9.74
C MET A 44 13.46 1.56 -10.26
N ASP A 45 14.12 2.50 -10.95
CA ASP A 45 15.49 2.32 -11.46
C ASP A 45 16.46 2.11 -10.31
N MET A 46 16.36 2.91 -9.23
CA MET A 46 17.18 2.73 -8.02
C MET A 46 16.97 1.37 -7.33
N LEU A 47 15.75 0.81 -7.38
CA LEU A 47 15.43 -0.48 -6.77
C LEU A 47 15.77 -1.68 -7.66
N LYS A 48 16.01 -1.46 -8.96
CA LYS A 48 16.33 -2.47 -9.97
C LYS A 48 17.75 -2.31 -10.54
N ASP A 49 18.58 -1.53 -9.88
CA ASP A 49 19.94 -1.24 -10.36
C ASP A 49 20.75 -2.52 -10.49
N ASP A 50 21.19 -2.85 -11.70
CA ASP A 50 21.94 -4.06 -12.01
C ASP A 50 23.33 -4.07 -11.36
N GLU A 51 23.86 -2.91 -10.94
CA GLU A 51 25.11 -2.80 -10.18
C GLU A 51 25.03 -3.55 -8.84
N TYR A 52 23.81 -3.71 -8.28
CA TYR A 52 23.57 -4.37 -6.99
C TYR A 52 22.93 -5.76 -7.16
N TYR A 53 23.28 -6.45 -8.23
CA TYR A 53 22.93 -7.85 -8.42
C TYR A 53 23.95 -8.74 -7.69
N TYR A 54 23.45 -9.65 -6.86
CA TYR A 54 24.29 -10.55 -6.06
C TYR A 54 24.07 -12.00 -6.45
N ASP A 55 25.19 -12.74 -6.59
CA ASP A 55 25.16 -14.16 -6.86
C ASP A 55 24.60 -14.96 -5.66
N ALA A 56 24.12 -16.16 -5.95
CA ALA A 56 23.68 -17.09 -4.93
C ALA A 56 24.88 -17.59 -4.10
N VAL A 57 24.71 -17.59 -2.78
CA VAL A 57 25.70 -18.16 -1.85
C VAL A 57 24.97 -19.05 -0.85
N ASP A 58 25.47 -20.27 -0.70
CA ASP A 58 24.86 -21.33 0.11
C ASP A 58 23.40 -21.60 -0.30
N ASN A 59 22.47 -21.53 0.66
CA ASN A 59 21.04 -21.77 0.44
C ASN A 59 20.26 -20.50 0.09
N PHE A 60 20.94 -19.34 -0.04
CA PHE A 60 20.27 -18.08 -0.34
C PHE A 60 20.53 -17.64 -1.79
N CYS A 61 19.46 -17.57 -2.55
CA CYS A 61 19.45 -17.08 -3.93
C CYS A 61 18.72 -15.72 -4.02
N PRO A 62 19.44 -14.59 -4.11
CA PRO A 62 18.86 -13.25 -4.19
C PRO A 62 17.89 -13.08 -5.37
N ALA A 63 18.24 -13.61 -6.53
CA ALA A 63 17.41 -13.55 -7.73
C ALA A 63 16.05 -14.24 -7.54
N GLN A 64 16.04 -15.42 -6.92
CA GLN A 64 14.81 -16.15 -6.61
C GLN A 64 13.95 -15.40 -5.59
N PHE A 65 14.59 -14.81 -4.57
CA PHE A 65 13.90 -14.01 -3.56
C PHE A 65 13.24 -12.78 -4.18
N LEU A 66 13.94 -12.05 -5.05
CA LEU A 66 13.41 -10.91 -5.78
C LEU A 66 12.25 -11.31 -6.72
N ASN A 67 12.39 -12.46 -7.42
CA ASN A 67 11.32 -12.98 -8.29
C ASN A 67 10.07 -13.37 -7.50
N ASN A 68 10.23 -13.93 -6.30
CA ASN A 68 9.11 -14.20 -5.40
C ASN A 68 8.44 -12.89 -4.94
N GLY A 69 9.21 -11.85 -4.63
CA GLY A 69 8.70 -10.51 -4.36
C GLY A 69 7.91 -9.93 -5.54
N LYS A 70 8.43 -10.07 -6.76
CA LYS A 70 7.72 -9.66 -7.99
C LYS A 70 6.41 -10.41 -8.17
N LYS A 71 6.40 -11.73 -8.01
CA LYS A 71 5.17 -12.54 -8.07
C LYS A 71 4.16 -12.11 -7.01
N LEU A 72 4.61 -11.83 -5.78
CA LEU A 72 3.75 -11.35 -4.70
C LEU A 72 3.14 -9.99 -5.04
N SER A 73 3.94 -9.03 -5.51
CA SER A 73 3.44 -7.70 -5.90
C SER A 73 2.42 -7.78 -7.03
N THR A 74 2.67 -8.61 -8.04
CA THR A 74 1.71 -8.84 -9.13
C THR A 74 0.40 -9.45 -8.62
N LYS A 75 0.47 -10.48 -7.76
CA LYS A 75 -0.73 -11.11 -7.18
C LYS A 75 -1.56 -10.11 -6.39
N LEU A 76 -0.92 -9.27 -5.57
CA LEU A 76 -1.61 -8.26 -4.77
C LEU A 76 -2.21 -7.15 -5.64
N SER A 77 -1.50 -6.69 -6.66
CA SER A 77 -2.04 -5.68 -7.59
C SER A 77 -3.24 -6.22 -8.37
N VAL A 78 -3.17 -7.47 -8.83
CA VAL A 78 -4.32 -8.13 -9.49
C VAL A 78 -5.47 -8.32 -8.51
N LEU A 79 -5.20 -8.73 -7.27
CA LEU A 79 -6.24 -8.88 -6.24
C LEU A 79 -6.96 -7.54 -5.99
N LEU A 80 -6.23 -6.45 -5.80
CA LEU A 80 -6.80 -5.12 -5.62
C LEU A 80 -7.66 -4.72 -6.82
N PHE A 81 -7.14 -4.92 -8.03
CA PHE A 81 -7.89 -4.61 -9.25
C PHE A 81 -9.18 -5.43 -9.37
N MET A 82 -9.12 -6.73 -9.07
CA MET A 82 -10.30 -7.61 -9.10
C MET A 82 -11.34 -7.23 -8.03
N MET A 83 -10.88 -6.86 -6.83
CA MET A 83 -11.77 -6.41 -5.75
C MET A 83 -12.52 -5.13 -6.13
N TYR A 84 -11.82 -4.11 -6.63
CA TYR A 84 -12.46 -2.87 -7.07
C TYR A 84 -13.39 -3.09 -8.26
N SER A 85 -13.05 -3.98 -9.19
CA SER A 85 -13.93 -4.34 -10.31
C SER A 85 -15.18 -5.08 -9.82
N PHE A 86 -15.04 -5.99 -8.85
CA PHE A 86 -16.14 -6.72 -8.25
C PHE A 86 -17.11 -5.79 -7.51
N SER A 87 -16.57 -4.81 -6.77
CA SER A 87 -17.36 -3.78 -6.09
C SER A 87 -18.25 -3.01 -7.07
N GLY A 88 -17.70 -2.59 -8.20
CA GLY A 88 -18.48 -1.92 -9.25
C GLY A 88 -19.59 -2.81 -9.81
N ILE A 89 -19.29 -4.07 -10.15
CA ILE A 89 -20.27 -5.02 -10.68
C ILE A 89 -21.38 -5.29 -9.66
N LEU A 90 -21.02 -5.50 -8.39
CA LEU A 90 -21.99 -5.79 -7.34
C LEU A 90 -22.94 -4.60 -7.10
N SER A 91 -22.40 -3.40 -7.06
CA SER A 91 -23.17 -2.17 -6.92
C SER A 91 -24.13 -1.98 -8.09
N HIS A 92 -23.66 -2.16 -9.33
CA HIS A 92 -24.49 -2.07 -10.54
C HIS A 92 -25.63 -3.08 -10.54
N THR A 93 -25.33 -4.38 -10.31
CA THR A 93 -26.33 -5.43 -10.32
C THR A 93 -27.38 -5.25 -9.22
N SER A 94 -26.98 -4.79 -8.03
CA SER A 94 -27.90 -4.46 -6.94
C SER A 94 -28.89 -3.39 -7.37
N SER A 95 -28.42 -2.31 -7.96
CA SER A 95 -29.26 -1.18 -8.39
C SER A 95 -30.22 -1.56 -9.50
N LEU A 96 -29.75 -2.32 -10.51
CA LEU A 96 -30.63 -2.83 -11.58
C LEU A 96 -31.71 -3.77 -11.05
N MET A 97 -31.40 -4.61 -10.05
CA MET A 97 -32.42 -5.47 -9.43
C MET A 97 -33.52 -4.62 -8.75
N VAL A 98 -33.15 -3.59 -8.01
CA VAL A 98 -34.12 -2.71 -7.33
C VAL A 98 -35.00 -1.99 -8.34
N ILE A 99 -34.41 -1.43 -9.42
CA ILE A 99 -35.21 -0.78 -10.49
C ILE A 99 -36.20 -1.76 -11.10
N ASN A 100 -35.76 -2.95 -11.48
CA ASN A 100 -36.63 -3.93 -12.16
C ASN A 100 -37.73 -4.47 -11.25
N THR A 101 -37.55 -4.46 -9.92
CA THR A 101 -38.55 -4.94 -8.97
C THR A 101 -39.59 -3.84 -8.61
N GLU A 102 -39.18 -2.57 -8.52
CA GLU A 102 -40.03 -1.48 -8.10
C GLU A 102 -40.75 -0.76 -9.26
N ILE A 103 -40.14 -0.75 -10.46
CA ILE A 103 -40.71 -0.06 -11.62
C ILE A 103 -41.37 -1.07 -12.55
N LYS A 104 -42.70 -1.20 -12.43
CA LYS A 104 -43.52 -2.10 -13.27
C LYS A 104 -43.99 -1.48 -14.60
N GLY A 105 -43.70 -0.21 -14.87
CA GLY A 105 -44.09 0.53 -16.08
C GLY A 105 -42.91 1.28 -16.70
N ASP A 106 -43.16 1.92 -17.86
CA ASP A 106 -42.12 2.67 -18.57
C ASP A 106 -41.86 4.08 -17.98
N ASN A 107 -42.73 4.59 -17.11
CA ASN A 107 -42.67 5.94 -16.56
C ASN A 107 -42.60 5.96 -15.04
N PHE A 108 -41.70 6.81 -14.48
CA PHE A 108 -41.57 7.05 -13.04
C PHE A 108 -42.75 7.80 -12.41
N LEU A 109 -43.66 8.36 -13.22
CA LEU A 109 -44.78 9.19 -12.79
C LEU A 109 -45.78 8.48 -11.85
N GLU A 110 -45.78 7.13 -11.85
CA GLU A 110 -46.67 6.36 -10.96
C GLU A 110 -46.08 6.11 -9.56
N THR A 111 -44.77 6.32 -9.38
CA THR A 111 -44.06 5.96 -8.13
C THR A 111 -43.59 7.23 -7.47
N ASN A 112 -44.00 8.24 -7.17
CA ASN A 112 -43.51 9.43 -6.42
C ASN A 112 -41.98 9.42 -6.09
N LYS A 113 -41.19 8.58 -6.79
CA LYS A 113 -39.74 8.42 -6.65
C LYS A 113 -39.05 8.91 -7.93
N THR A 114 -37.86 9.48 -7.77
CA THR A 114 -37.01 9.93 -8.86
C THR A 114 -35.93 8.88 -9.18
N CYS A 115 -35.34 8.91 -10.36
CA CYS A 115 -34.22 8.03 -10.72
C CYS A 115 -33.08 8.08 -9.69
N GLN A 116 -32.87 9.22 -9.02
CA GLN A 116 -31.86 9.38 -7.98
C GLN A 116 -32.10 8.51 -6.73
N ASP A 117 -33.37 8.21 -6.42
CA ASP A 117 -33.73 7.39 -5.25
C ASP A 117 -33.34 5.91 -5.43
N PHE A 118 -33.09 5.49 -6.68
CA PHE A 118 -32.65 4.15 -7.04
C PHE A 118 -31.15 4.03 -7.23
N MET A 119 -30.41 5.15 -7.23
CA MET A 119 -28.97 5.12 -7.43
C MET A 119 -28.25 4.68 -6.16
N PRO A 120 -27.22 3.82 -6.29
CA PRO A 120 -26.43 3.34 -5.16
C PRO A 120 -25.65 4.49 -4.48
N PHE A 121 -25.42 5.58 -5.23
CA PHE A 121 -24.69 6.75 -4.76
C PHE A 121 -25.39 8.03 -5.22
N PHE A 122 -25.38 9.06 -4.38
CA PHE A 122 -25.91 10.36 -4.74
C PHE A 122 -25.02 11.03 -5.80
N PHE A 123 -25.52 11.10 -7.02
CA PHE A 123 -24.81 11.66 -8.17
C PHE A 123 -25.71 12.65 -8.92
N LYS A 124 -25.20 13.85 -9.22
CA LYS A 124 -25.96 14.81 -10.01
C LYS A 124 -25.84 14.46 -11.50
N ILE A 125 -26.93 13.97 -12.07
CA ILE A 125 -27.00 13.61 -13.47
C ILE A 125 -27.09 14.89 -14.31
N PRO A 126 -26.31 15.00 -15.41
CA PRO A 126 -26.28 16.21 -16.24
C PRO A 126 -27.42 16.29 -17.29
N PHE A 127 -28.33 15.31 -17.34
CA PHE A 127 -29.43 15.21 -18.28
C PHE A 127 -30.72 14.79 -17.54
N ASN A 128 -31.91 14.91 -18.24
CA ASN A 128 -33.17 14.50 -17.68
C ASN A 128 -33.24 12.97 -17.50
N THR A 129 -34.02 12.53 -16.53
CA THR A 129 -34.17 11.11 -16.17
C THR A 129 -35.64 10.81 -15.86
N ASP A 130 -36.54 11.33 -16.69
CA ASP A 130 -37.97 11.18 -16.48
C ASP A 130 -38.50 9.83 -17.02
N GLU A 131 -37.82 9.26 -18.02
CA GLU A 131 -38.12 7.97 -18.60
C GLU A 131 -37.19 6.86 -18.08
N LYS A 132 -37.66 5.61 -18.08
CA LYS A 132 -36.90 4.45 -17.59
C LYS A 132 -35.57 4.26 -18.33
N TRP A 133 -35.54 4.38 -19.65
CA TRP A 133 -34.32 4.24 -20.44
C TRP A 133 -33.30 5.34 -20.16
N GLU A 134 -33.76 6.56 -19.86
CA GLU A 134 -32.89 7.68 -19.46
C GLU A 134 -32.23 7.39 -18.09
N CYS A 135 -33.00 6.80 -17.16
CA CYS A 135 -32.47 6.38 -15.88
C CYS A 135 -31.45 5.23 -16.03
N GLU A 136 -31.72 4.25 -16.89
CA GLU A 136 -30.74 3.19 -17.19
C GLU A 136 -29.45 3.76 -17.81
N LEU A 137 -29.58 4.75 -18.72
CA LEU A 137 -28.43 5.46 -19.30
C LEU A 137 -27.63 6.21 -18.22
N ALA A 138 -28.32 6.82 -17.24
CA ALA A 138 -27.69 7.50 -16.12
C ALA A 138 -26.89 6.51 -15.23
N PHE A 139 -27.40 5.30 -15.02
CA PHE A 139 -26.68 4.23 -14.34
C PHE A 139 -25.40 3.86 -15.06
N TRP A 140 -25.46 3.58 -16.37
CA TRP A 140 -24.27 3.26 -17.15
C TRP A 140 -23.24 4.38 -17.13
N PHE A 141 -23.67 5.63 -17.24
CA PHE A 141 -22.80 6.80 -17.13
C PHE A 141 -22.08 6.86 -15.78
N MET A 142 -22.81 6.63 -14.70
CA MET A 142 -22.28 6.59 -13.35
C MET A 142 -21.26 5.45 -13.21
N ASP A 143 -21.65 4.23 -13.59
CA ASP A 143 -20.82 3.03 -13.40
C ASP A 143 -19.51 3.09 -14.18
N ILE A 144 -19.53 3.57 -15.42
CA ILE A 144 -18.33 3.77 -16.22
C ILE A 144 -17.41 4.79 -15.52
N SER A 145 -17.98 5.90 -15.01
CA SER A 145 -17.19 6.93 -14.32
C SER A 145 -16.58 6.40 -13.03
N PHE A 146 -17.34 5.67 -12.23
CA PHE A 146 -16.86 5.04 -11.00
C PHE A 146 -15.85 3.91 -11.29
N GLY A 147 -16.10 3.10 -12.32
CA GLY A 147 -15.19 2.03 -12.72
C GLY A 147 -13.80 2.55 -13.11
N ILE A 148 -13.75 3.59 -13.94
CA ILE A 148 -12.49 4.25 -14.31
C ILE A 148 -11.79 4.80 -13.06
N PHE A 149 -12.53 5.44 -12.16
CA PHE A 149 -11.99 6.00 -10.94
C PHE A 149 -11.48 4.91 -9.97
N ALA A 150 -12.22 3.82 -9.80
CA ALA A 150 -11.83 2.67 -8.99
C ALA A 150 -10.56 1.99 -9.52
N TRP A 151 -10.44 1.81 -10.84
CA TRP A 151 -9.24 1.26 -11.46
C TRP A 151 -8.02 2.16 -11.28
N LEU A 152 -8.23 3.46 -11.29
CA LEU A 152 -7.17 4.43 -11.03
C LEU A 152 -6.64 4.33 -9.59
N ILE A 153 -7.54 4.18 -8.61
CA ILE A 153 -7.19 3.91 -7.21
C ILE A 153 -6.41 2.59 -7.10
N ALA A 154 -6.93 1.51 -7.73
CA ALA A 154 -6.26 0.21 -7.76
C ALA A 154 -4.84 0.27 -8.35
N CYS A 155 -4.65 1.03 -9.43
CA CYS A 155 -3.33 1.24 -10.03
C CYS A 155 -2.37 1.98 -9.08
N HIS A 156 -2.85 3.04 -8.39
CA HIS A 156 -2.03 3.77 -7.43
C HIS A 156 -1.61 2.87 -6.26
N ASP A 157 -2.54 2.14 -5.67
CA ASP A 157 -2.29 1.33 -4.49
C ASP A 157 -1.44 0.11 -4.82
N GLY A 158 -1.71 -0.53 -5.96
CA GLY A 158 -0.87 -1.61 -6.49
C GLY A 158 0.57 -1.16 -6.76
N LEU A 159 0.75 0.04 -7.30
CA LEU A 159 2.07 0.63 -7.50
C LEU A 159 2.78 0.92 -6.17
N TYR A 160 2.08 1.55 -5.22
CA TYR A 160 2.67 1.87 -3.91
C TYR A 160 3.09 0.60 -3.17
N VAL A 161 2.20 -0.39 -3.06
CA VAL A 161 2.51 -1.69 -2.47
C VAL A 161 3.68 -2.38 -3.19
N THR A 162 3.76 -2.28 -4.51
CA THR A 162 4.88 -2.82 -5.30
C THR A 162 6.21 -2.18 -4.89
N LEU A 163 6.27 -0.85 -4.77
CA LEU A 163 7.49 -0.15 -4.33
C LEU A 163 7.90 -0.57 -2.91
N LEU A 164 6.94 -0.74 -2.00
CA LEU A 164 7.21 -1.22 -0.64
C LEU A 164 7.78 -2.64 -0.63
N ILE A 165 7.21 -3.56 -1.42
CA ILE A 165 7.67 -4.93 -1.55
C ILE A 165 9.10 -4.98 -2.10
N PHE A 166 9.40 -4.21 -3.15
CA PHE A 166 10.74 -4.18 -3.74
C PHE A 166 11.76 -3.60 -2.76
N LEU A 167 11.45 -2.50 -2.06
CA LEU A 167 12.33 -1.94 -1.04
C LEU A 167 12.60 -2.94 0.09
N ARG A 168 11.55 -3.62 0.59
CA ARG A 168 11.69 -4.70 1.56
C ARG A 168 12.60 -5.82 1.05
N CYS A 169 12.38 -6.28 -0.19
CA CYS A 169 13.20 -7.35 -0.77
C CYS A 169 14.67 -6.97 -0.84
N GLN A 170 14.99 -5.76 -1.29
CA GLN A 170 16.36 -5.27 -1.38
C GLN A 170 17.03 -5.15 0.00
N LEU A 171 16.30 -4.69 1.02
CA LEU A 171 16.81 -4.63 2.40
C LEU A 171 17.11 -6.03 2.97
N VAL A 172 16.23 -7.01 2.73
CA VAL A 172 16.47 -8.40 3.16
C VAL A 172 17.66 -9.01 2.43
N ILE A 173 17.76 -8.81 1.11
CA ILE A 173 18.90 -9.27 0.31
C ILE A 173 20.19 -8.67 0.85
N LEU A 174 20.22 -7.36 1.07
CA LEU A 174 21.38 -6.67 1.59
C LEU A 174 21.81 -7.18 2.98
N GLY A 175 20.84 -7.46 3.86
CA GLY A 175 21.11 -8.08 5.16
C GLY A 175 21.83 -9.43 5.01
N GLN A 176 21.33 -10.31 4.14
CA GLN A 176 21.95 -11.61 3.89
C GLN A 176 23.35 -11.50 3.25
N VAL A 177 23.53 -10.50 2.40
CA VAL A 177 24.82 -10.22 1.76
C VAL A 177 25.86 -9.75 2.78
N PHE A 178 25.48 -8.87 3.72
CA PHE A 178 26.35 -8.47 4.83
C PHE A 178 26.73 -9.67 5.71
N ARG A 179 25.77 -10.51 6.06
CA ARG A 179 26.00 -11.70 6.88
C ARG A 179 26.99 -12.68 6.25
N SER A 180 26.94 -12.82 4.92
CA SER A 180 27.79 -13.75 4.16
C SER A 180 29.04 -13.10 3.55
N ILE A 181 29.45 -11.91 4.00
CA ILE A 181 30.53 -11.12 3.37
C ILE A 181 31.85 -11.90 3.25
N ARG A 182 32.31 -12.58 4.32
CA ARG A 182 33.52 -13.39 4.30
C ARG A 182 33.45 -14.50 3.27
N ARG A 183 32.33 -15.22 3.26
CA ARG A 183 32.10 -16.32 2.34
C ARG A 183 32.12 -15.89 0.88
N ARG A 184 31.51 -14.73 0.59
CA ARG A 184 31.53 -14.12 -0.74
C ARG A 184 32.91 -13.69 -1.15
N SER A 185 33.71 -13.16 -0.22
CA SER A 185 35.11 -12.78 -0.47
C SER A 185 35.99 -14.00 -0.76
N LEU A 186 35.82 -15.10 -0.02
CA LEU A 186 36.54 -16.35 -0.31
C LEU A 186 36.16 -16.92 -1.69
N LEU A 187 34.88 -16.89 -2.07
CA LEU A 187 34.45 -17.33 -3.40
C LEU A 187 35.02 -16.44 -4.51
N ALA A 188 35.08 -15.13 -4.32
CA ALA A 188 35.67 -14.19 -5.29
C ALA A 188 37.16 -14.43 -5.50
N LEU A 189 37.86 -14.95 -4.49
CA LEU A 189 39.28 -15.30 -4.55
C LEU A 189 39.53 -16.78 -4.92
N ASN A 190 38.47 -17.54 -5.28
CA ASN A 190 38.53 -18.98 -5.56
C ASN A 190 39.12 -19.82 -4.42
N LEU A 191 38.96 -19.39 -3.16
CA LEU A 191 39.40 -20.09 -1.98
C LEU A 191 38.36 -21.07 -1.46
N PRO A 192 38.78 -22.16 -0.78
CA PRO A 192 37.85 -23.13 -0.19
C PRO A 192 36.92 -22.49 0.84
N LYS A 193 35.67 -22.97 0.91
CA LYS A 193 34.67 -22.46 1.86
C LYS A 193 35.12 -22.52 3.33
N ASN A 194 35.92 -23.50 3.68
CA ASN A 194 36.42 -23.74 5.05
C ASN A 194 37.80 -23.13 5.27
N PHE A 195 38.25 -22.24 4.39
CA PHE A 195 39.50 -21.55 4.56
C PHE A 195 39.42 -20.64 5.80
N SER A 196 40.14 -21.03 6.86
CA SER A 196 40.17 -20.27 8.10
C SER A 196 41.57 -19.78 8.38
N VAL A 197 41.67 -18.54 8.79
CA VAL A 197 42.92 -17.90 9.26
C VAL A 197 42.64 -17.27 10.61
N ILE A 198 43.61 -17.26 11.49
CA ILE A 198 43.47 -16.63 12.81
C ILE A 198 43.33 -15.11 12.66
N TYR A 199 44.12 -14.51 11.76
CA TYR A 199 44.04 -13.08 11.44
C TYR A 199 44.11 -12.87 9.93
N ASP A 200 43.17 -12.09 9.40
CA ASP A 200 43.11 -11.76 7.96
C ASP A 200 44.30 -10.92 7.48
N ARG A 201 45.03 -10.25 8.41
CA ARG A 201 46.29 -9.56 8.10
C ARG A 201 47.39 -10.50 7.56
N ASP A 202 47.30 -11.79 7.86
CA ASP A 202 48.22 -12.80 7.35
C ASP A 202 47.93 -13.15 5.88
N HIS A 203 46.72 -12.76 5.42
CA HIS A 203 46.22 -12.89 4.04
C HIS A 203 45.64 -11.56 3.56
N PRO A 204 46.47 -10.60 3.16
CA PRO A 204 46.02 -9.24 2.81
C PRO A 204 45.02 -9.20 1.64
N GLU A 205 45.03 -10.22 0.79
CA GLU A 205 44.07 -10.34 -0.33
C GLU A 205 42.62 -10.55 0.16
N ILE A 206 42.41 -11.39 1.18
CA ILE A 206 41.10 -11.63 1.78
C ILE A 206 40.58 -10.34 2.42
N GLU A 207 41.44 -9.66 3.16
CA GLU A 207 41.10 -8.41 3.80
C GLU A 207 40.73 -7.32 2.78
N ALA A 208 41.51 -7.19 1.73
CA ALA A 208 41.26 -6.21 0.66
C ALA A 208 39.93 -6.48 -0.02
N GLU A 209 39.62 -7.74 -0.34
CA GLU A 209 38.35 -8.11 -0.98
C GLU A 209 37.17 -7.94 -0.03
N MET A 210 37.28 -8.32 1.25
CA MET A 210 36.24 -8.07 2.26
C MET A 210 35.97 -6.57 2.42
N TYR A 211 37.01 -5.74 2.46
CA TYR A 211 36.82 -4.28 2.56
C TYR A 211 36.18 -3.69 1.32
N LYS A 212 36.54 -4.14 0.13
CA LYS A 212 35.93 -3.76 -1.15
C LYS A 212 34.44 -4.12 -1.15
N GLN A 213 34.07 -5.32 -0.75
CA GLN A 213 32.68 -5.75 -0.67
C GLN A 213 31.90 -4.95 0.38
N LEU A 214 32.46 -4.71 1.58
CA LEU A 214 31.82 -3.87 2.59
C LEU A 214 31.52 -2.46 2.05
N THR A 215 32.46 -1.89 1.27
CA THR A 215 32.28 -0.57 0.64
C THR A 215 31.16 -0.60 -0.38
N HIS A 216 31.09 -1.62 -1.22
CA HIS A 216 30.02 -1.81 -2.21
C HIS A 216 28.66 -2.00 -1.55
N TYR A 217 28.56 -2.82 -0.51
CA TYR A 217 27.29 -3.05 0.21
C TYR A 217 26.81 -1.81 0.97
N THR A 218 27.72 -1.02 1.52
CA THR A 218 27.38 0.25 2.15
C THR A 218 26.95 1.31 1.12
N ALA A 219 27.48 1.27 -0.10
CA ALA A 219 26.99 2.10 -1.21
C ALA A 219 25.56 1.70 -1.59
N HIS A 220 25.27 0.40 -1.73
CA HIS A 220 23.90 -0.08 -1.95
C HIS A 220 22.94 0.36 -0.84
N LEU A 221 23.35 0.23 0.44
CA LEU A 221 22.53 0.72 1.56
C LEU A 221 22.19 2.21 1.42
N LYS A 222 23.14 3.05 0.99
CA LYS A 222 22.88 4.48 0.74
C LYS A 222 21.85 4.69 -0.37
N VAL A 223 21.90 3.88 -1.44
CA VAL A 223 20.90 3.95 -2.53
C VAL A 223 19.52 3.57 -2.01
N LEU A 224 19.39 2.52 -1.20
CA LEU A 224 18.12 2.10 -0.60
C LEU A 224 17.56 3.14 0.37
N LEU A 225 18.42 3.79 1.17
CA LEU A 225 18.02 4.93 2.03
C LEU A 225 17.46 6.08 1.19
N LYS A 226 18.12 6.44 0.09
CA LYS A 226 17.67 7.47 -0.83
C LYS A 226 16.36 7.10 -1.54
N ALA A 227 16.20 5.82 -1.91
CA ALA A 227 14.95 5.31 -2.49
C ALA A 227 13.80 5.44 -1.48
N ARG A 228 14.02 5.06 -0.21
CA ARG A 228 13.05 5.23 0.87
C ARG A 228 12.66 6.70 1.05
N ASP A 229 13.63 7.62 1.08
CA ASP A 229 13.36 9.05 1.23
C ASP A 229 12.47 9.57 0.09
N LYS A 230 12.74 9.14 -1.15
CA LYS A 230 11.91 9.51 -2.30
C LYS A 230 10.50 8.92 -2.25
N ILE A 231 10.34 7.67 -1.79
CA ILE A 231 9.03 7.05 -1.58
C ILE A 231 8.27 7.83 -0.52
N GLU A 232 8.91 8.15 0.59
CA GLU A 232 8.30 8.93 1.68
C GLU A 232 7.86 10.31 1.24
N ASP A 233 8.72 11.05 0.54
CA ASP A 233 8.38 12.39 0.05
C ASP A 233 7.22 12.40 -0.96
N MET A 234 7.04 11.30 -1.70
CA MET A 234 5.97 11.20 -2.68
C MET A 234 4.64 10.77 -2.05
N PHE A 235 4.65 9.75 -1.19
CA PHE A 235 3.43 9.08 -0.73
C PHE A 235 2.98 9.49 0.68
N SER A 236 3.86 10.05 1.52
CA SER A 236 3.58 10.34 2.93
C SER A 236 2.35 11.23 3.13
N PHE A 237 2.18 12.28 2.31
CA PHE A 237 1.04 13.19 2.43
C PHE A 237 -0.28 12.51 2.03
N VAL A 238 -0.30 11.77 0.92
CA VAL A 238 -1.52 11.07 0.49
C VAL A 238 -1.89 9.96 1.47
N THR A 239 -0.88 9.24 2.00
CA THR A 239 -1.10 8.24 3.06
C THR A 239 -1.66 8.88 4.33
N LEU A 240 -1.26 10.11 4.69
CA LEU A 240 -1.87 10.86 5.81
C LEU A 240 -3.35 11.15 5.52
N CYS A 241 -3.64 11.74 4.37
CA CYS A 241 -5.03 12.05 3.98
C CYS A 241 -5.90 10.80 3.96
N GLN A 242 -5.39 9.70 3.40
CA GLN A 242 -6.06 8.41 3.38
C GLN A 242 -6.30 7.86 4.79
N THR A 243 -5.30 7.88 5.65
CA THR A 243 -5.41 7.37 7.03
C THR A 243 -6.44 8.15 7.85
N LEU A 244 -6.46 9.47 7.72
CA LEU A 244 -7.47 10.32 8.36
C LEU A 244 -8.86 10.10 7.77
N ALA A 245 -8.97 9.97 6.45
CA ALA A 245 -10.23 9.65 5.78
C ALA A 245 -10.77 8.28 6.22
N CYS A 246 -9.92 7.27 6.37
CA CYS A 246 -10.31 5.93 6.82
C CYS A 246 -10.99 5.93 8.20
N LEU A 247 -10.68 6.86 9.10
CA LEU A 247 -11.40 6.99 10.38
C LEU A 247 -12.90 7.18 10.17
N PHE A 248 -13.27 8.07 9.25
CA PHE A 248 -14.67 8.39 8.95
C PHE A 248 -15.29 7.39 7.97
N ILE A 249 -14.51 6.91 6.99
CA ILE A 249 -15.00 5.93 6.00
C ILE A 249 -15.36 4.60 6.70
N TYR A 250 -14.51 4.09 7.60
CA TYR A 250 -14.82 2.87 8.35
C TYR A 250 -16.04 3.06 9.26
N SER A 251 -16.12 4.20 9.96
CA SER A 251 -17.28 4.49 10.83
C SER A 251 -18.56 4.60 10.04
N SER A 252 -18.57 5.29 8.88
CA SER A 252 -19.76 5.42 8.04
C SER A 252 -20.16 4.10 7.40
N ALA A 253 -19.19 3.30 6.94
CA ALA A 253 -19.47 1.98 6.39
C ALA A 253 -20.08 1.03 7.44
N LEU A 254 -19.50 0.98 8.65
CA LEU A 254 -20.07 0.21 9.76
C LEU A 254 -21.47 0.68 10.14
N TYR A 255 -21.70 1.99 10.15
CA TYR A 255 -23.02 2.56 10.40
C TYR A 255 -24.03 2.12 9.33
N ASN A 256 -23.70 2.25 8.04
CA ASN A 256 -24.57 1.82 6.94
C ASN A 256 -24.86 0.30 7.02
N ILE A 257 -23.83 -0.53 7.29
CA ILE A 257 -24.02 -1.98 7.50
C ILE A 257 -25.01 -2.26 8.65
N SER A 258 -24.92 -1.52 9.75
CA SER A 258 -25.78 -1.72 10.91
C SER A 258 -27.25 -1.31 10.66
N MET A 259 -27.47 -0.41 9.71
CA MET A 259 -28.80 0.10 9.35
C MET A 259 -29.50 -0.71 8.25
N THR A 260 -28.75 -1.53 7.51
CA THR A 260 -29.32 -2.37 6.43
C THR A 260 -29.77 -3.74 6.96
N PRO A 261 -30.90 -4.29 6.48
CA PRO A 261 -31.35 -5.62 6.87
C PRO A 261 -30.33 -6.70 6.50
N ILE A 262 -30.02 -7.58 7.46
CA ILE A 262 -29.08 -8.69 7.24
C ILE A 262 -29.60 -9.58 6.10
N GLY A 263 -28.74 -9.82 5.10
CA GLY A 263 -29.09 -10.66 3.94
C GLY A 263 -29.68 -9.90 2.75
N SER A 264 -29.84 -8.58 2.85
CA SER A 264 -30.22 -7.74 1.69
C SER A 264 -29.03 -7.57 0.74
N THR A 265 -29.30 -7.28 -0.54
CA THR A 265 -28.24 -6.95 -1.51
C THR A 265 -27.42 -5.74 -1.07
N GLU A 266 -28.07 -4.72 -0.50
CA GLU A 266 -27.44 -3.53 0.03
C GLU A 266 -26.47 -3.85 1.17
N PHE A 267 -26.82 -4.78 2.07
CA PHE A 267 -25.93 -5.26 3.14
C PHE A 267 -24.63 -5.83 2.57
N PHE A 268 -24.70 -6.67 1.53
CA PHE A 268 -23.51 -7.25 0.90
C PHE A 268 -22.66 -6.22 0.16
N VAL A 269 -23.26 -5.23 -0.48
CA VAL A 269 -22.55 -4.10 -1.13
C VAL A 269 -21.77 -3.29 -0.10
N GLN A 270 -22.39 -2.92 1.02
CA GLN A 270 -21.73 -2.15 2.08
C GLN A 270 -20.63 -2.95 2.78
N LEU A 271 -20.86 -4.24 3.02
CA LEU A 271 -19.87 -5.14 3.62
C LEU A 271 -18.65 -5.31 2.72
N GLU A 272 -18.88 -5.51 1.43
CA GLU A 272 -17.80 -5.65 0.43
C GLU A 272 -16.98 -4.36 0.35
N TYR A 273 -17.63 -3.20 0.26
CA TYR A 273 -16.96 -1.89 0.27
C TYR A 273 -16.08 -1.70 1.52
N PHE A 274 -16.61 -2.05 2.71
CA PHE A 274 -15.85 -1.99 3.94
C PHE A 274 -14.59 -2.88 3.90
N ILE A 275 -14.73 -4.12 3.42
CA ILE A 275 -13.62 -5.07 3.29
C ILE A 275 -12.56 -4.54 2.32
N CYS A 276 -12.96 -3.99 1.18
CA CYS A 276 -12.04 -3.42 0.19
C CYS A 276 -11.15 -2.33 0.78
N ILE A 277 -11.74 -1.35 1.46
CA ILE A 277 -11.00 -0.23 2.04
C ILE A 277 -10.13 -0.70 3.22
N LEU A 278 -10.61 -1.66 4.01
CA LEU A 278 -9.83 -2.25 5.11
C LEU A 278 -8.58 -2.97 4.57
N LEU A 279 -8.71 -3.75 3.52
CA LEU A 279 -7.59 -4.47 2.90
C LEU A 279 -6.59 -3.51 2.24
N GLU A 280 -7.05 -2.44 1.63
CA GLU A 280 -6.22 -1.39 1.04
C GLU A 280 -5.25 -0.80 2.08
N LEU A 281 -5.75 -0.27 3.19
CA LEU A 281 -4.91 0.31 4.23
C LEU A 281 -4.06 -0.75 4.94
N SER A 282 -4.61 -1.97 5.13
CA SER A 282 -3.90 -3.09 5.74
C SER A 282 -2.66 -3.49 4.94
N ALA A 283 -2.76 -3.55 3.61
CA ALA A 283 -1.63 -3.90 2.75
C ALA A 283 -0.49 -2.88 2.88
N ILE A 284 -0.81 -1.59 2.87
CA ILE A 284 0.17 -0.52 3.00
C ILE A 284 0.86 -0.56 4.38
N CYS A 285 0.07 -0.71 5.46
CA CYS A 285 0.59 -0.81 6.82
C CYS A 285 1.44 -2.08 7.03
N TRP A 286 1.02 -3.21 6.44
CA TRP A 286 1.76 -4.46 6.51
C TRP A 286 3.16 -4.33 5.90
N PHE A 287 3.25 -3.88 4.65
CA PHE A 287 4.55 -3.76 3.99
C PHE A 287 5.40 -2.62 4.55
N GLY A 288 4.80 -1.55 5.07
CA GLY A 288 5.52 -0.53 5.85
C GLY A 288 6.17 -1.10 7.11
N ASN A 289 5.45 -1.97 7.84
CA ASN A 289 5.98 -2.69 9.00
C ASN A 289 7.10 -3.67 8.63
N GLU A 290 6.93 -4.42 7.53
CA GLU A 290 7.93 -5.35 7.01
C GLU A 290 9.24 -4.66 6.61
N ILE A 291 9.19 -3.45 6.07
CA ILE A 291 10.38 -2.63 5.79
C ILE A 291 11.13 -2.29 7.08
N THR A 292 10.41 -1.92 8.13
CA THR A 292 11.00 -1.61 9.45
C THR A 292 11.72 -2.84 10.01
N ILE A 293 11.06 -4.00 10.00
CA ILE A 293 11.64 -5.28 10.45
C ILE A 293 12.88 -5.65 9.62
N ALA A 294 12.79 -5.58 8.29
CA ALA A 294 13.91 -5.88 7.41
C ALA A 294 15.11 -4.96 7.68
N SER A 295 14.86 -3.70 7.99
CA SER A 295 15.89 -2.74 8.35
C SER A 295 16.57 -3.04 9.68
N GLU A 296 15.82 -3.47 10.69
CA GLU A 296 16.40 -3.88 11.98
C GLU A 296 17.30 -5.11 11.83
N LEU A 297 16.92 -6.05 10.98
CA LEU A 297 17.71 -7.24 10.67
C LEU A 297 19.06 -6.91 10.00
N ILE A 298 19.20 -5.79 9.28
CA ILE A 298 20.50 -5.39 8.70
C ILE A 298 21.53 -5.15 9.80
N ARG A 299 21.18 -4.49 10.90
CA ARG A 299 22.09 -4.28 12.04
C ARG A 299 22.55 -5.60 12.63
N LEU A 300 21.64 -6.55 12.80
CA LEU A 300 21.94 -7.88 13.29
C LEU A 300 22.87 -8.62 12.31
N SER A 301 22.57 -8.56 11.02
CA SER A 301 23.40 -9.18 9.97
C SER A 301 24.81 -8.62 9.90
N LEU A 302 24.99 -7.32 10.15
CA LEU A 302 26.31 -6.69 10.27
C LEU A 302 27.08 -7.22 11.49
N TYR A 303 26.40 -7.42 12.62
CA TYR A 303 27.02 -7.99 13.82
C TYR A 303 27.38 -9.47 13.63
N GLU A 304 26.53 -10.23 12.97
CA GLU A 304 26.73 -11.66 12.66
C GLU A 304 27.72 -11.91 11.51
N SER A 305 28.15 -10.85 10.80
CA SER A 305 29.21 -10.98 9.81
C SER A 305 30.53 -11.41 10.48
N ASP A 306 31.35 -12.18 9.75
CA ASP A 306 32.60 -12.72 10.29
C ASP A 306 33.71 -11.66 10.29
N TRP A 307 33.63 -10.71 11.23
CA TRP A 307 34.46 -9.51 11.31
C TRP A 307 35.60 -9.58 12.33
N LEU A 308 35.62 -10.59 13.20
CA LEU A 308 36.55 -10.63 14.36
C LEU A 308 38.00 -10.65 13.93
N SER A 309 38.36 -11.43 12.88
CA SER A 309 39.71 -11.57 12.34
C SER A 309 40.18 -10.40 11.47
N THR A 310 39.24 -9.48 11.07
CA THR A 310 39.52 -8.40 10.13
C THR A 310 40.34 -7.25 10.72
N SER A 311 40.85 -6.37 9.84
CA SER A 311 41.64 -5.21 10.24
C SER A 311 40.85 -4.14 10.99
N THR A 312 41.59 -3.25 11.67
CA THR A 312 41.03 -2.08 12.33
C THR A 312 40.30 -1.16 11.35
N ARG A 313 40.73 -1.10 10.08
CA ARG A 313 40.08 -0.31 9.03
C ARG A 313 38.68 -0.86 8.71
N PHE A 314 38.56 -2.16 8.52
CA PHE A 314 37.27 -2.84 8.29
C PHE A 314 36.35 -2.64 9.49
N LYS A 315 36.83 -2.89 10.72
CA LYS A 315 36.06 -2.74 11.97
C LYS A 315 35.51 -1.34 12.14
N LYS A 316 36.29 -0.28 11.86
CA LYS A 316 35.84 1.10 11.91
C LYS A 316 34.69 1.38 10.93
N SER A 317 34.80 0.91 9.67
CA SER A 317 33.76 1.06 8.66
C SER A 317 32.49 0.28 9.02
N LEU A 318 32.66 -0.94 9.57
CA LEU A 318 31.54 -1.76 10.04
C LEU A 318 30.79 -1.08 11.18
N ILE A 319 31.52 -0.60 12.21
CA ILE A 319 30.94 0.10 13.35
C ILE A 319 30.19 1.36 12.90
N LEU A 320 30.75 2.14 11.96
CA LEU A 320 30.07 3.32 11.41
C LEU A 320 28.74 2.94 10.74
N THR A 321 28.73 1.85 9.95
CA THR A 321 27.52 1.35 9.30
C THR A 321 26.50 0.85 10.33
N MET A 322 26.94 0.11 11.36
CA MET A 322 26.08 -0.34 12.46
C MET A 322 25.47 0.83 13.23
N THR A 323 26.28 1.88 13.51
CA THR A 323 25.81 3.10 14.19
C THR A 323 24.74 3.79 13.37
N ARG A 324 24.91 3.87 12.05
CA ARG A 324 23.87 4.42 11.17
C ARG A 324 22.58 3.61 11.24
N MET A 325 22.67 2.28 11.33
CA MET A 325 21.53 1.37 11.38
C MET A 325 20.93 1.19 12.78
N GLN A 326 21.43 1.86 13.81
CA GLN A 326 20.74 1.96 15.12
C GLN A 326 19.39 2.65 14.98
N ARG A 327 19.24 3.55 13.99
CA ARG A 327 17.94 4.11 13.62
C ARG A 327 17.38 3.30 12.46
N PRO A 328 16.36 2.46 12.70
CA PRO A 328 15.79 1.63 11.64
C PRO A 328 15.20 2.49 10.53
N ILE A 329 15.19 1.94 9.33
CA ILE A 329 14.52 2.52 8.18
C ILE A 329 13.02 2.28 8.37
N TYR A 330 12.22 3.33 8.33
CA TYR A 330 10.77 3.24 8.36
C TYR A 330 10.18 4.29 7.43
N LEU A 331 8.95 4.07 7.03
CA LEU A 331 8.13 5.06 6.34
C LEU A 331 7.18 5.72 7.34
N THR A 332 6.78 6.95 7.06
CA THR A 332 5.90 7.71 7.93
C THR A 332 4.60 8.10 7.23
N ILE A 333 3.58 8.31 8.03
CA ILE A 333 2.28 8.84 7.66
C ILE A 333 2.33 10.35 7.97
N GLY A 334 2.45 11.19 6.94
CA GLY A 334 2.50 12.64 7.09
C GLY A 334 3.66 13.16 7.96
N LYS A 335 4.73 12.38 8.12
CA LYS A 335 5.87 12.65 9.02
C LYS A 335 5.54 12.68 10.52
N PHE A 336 4.32 12.31 10.91
CA PHE A 336 3.86 12.29 12.31
C PHE A 336 3.93 10.91 12.95
N SER A 337 3.50 9.87 12.23
CA SER A 337 3.42 8.50 12.74
C SER A 337 4.16 7.54 11.83
N ARG A 338 4.63 6.41 12.38
CA ARG A 338 5.24 5.34 11.58
C ARG A 338 4.16 4.55 10.85
N LEU A 339 4.46 4.16 9.63
CA LEU A 339 3.60 3.27 8.83
C LEU A 339 3.79 1.83 9.32
N THR A 340 2.96 1.41 10.28
CA THR A 340 3.03 0.10 10.94
C THR A 340 1.65 -0.49 11.20
N LEU A 341 1.60 -1.77 11.56
CA LEU A 341 0.36 -2.44 11.97
C LEU A 341 -0.27 -1.80 13.22
N ALA A 342 0.54 -1.25 14.13
CA ALA A 342 0.02 -0.53 15.29
C ALA A 342 -0.82 0.69 14.89
N THR A 343 -0.43 1.38 13.83
CA THR A 343 -1.20 2.51 13.28
C THR A 343 -2.52 2.04 12.67
N LEU A 344 -2.53 0.91 11.94
CA LEU A 344 -3.78 0.32 11.45
C LEU A 344 -4.77 0.02 12.58
N VAL A 345 -4.29 -0.61 13.66
CA VAL A 345 -5.11 -0.91 14.85
C VAL A 345 -5.63 0.38 15.50
N ALA A 346 -4.80 1.43 15.59
CA ALA A 346 -5.22 2.71 16.16
C ALA A 346 -6.31 3.37 15.32
N VAL A 347 -6.20 3.34 13.99
CA VAL A 347 -7.22 3.85 13.06
C VAL A 347 -8.53 3.07 13.23
N PHE A 348 -8.46 1.75 13.27
CA PHE A 348 -9.65 0.91 13.44
C PHE A 348 -10.34 1.16 14.78
N ARG A 349 -9.60 1.26 15.89
CA ARG A 349 -10.16 1.62 17.19
C ARG A 349 -10.81 3.01 17.18
N GLY A 350 -10.16 4.00 16.55
CA GLY A 350 -10.73 5.34 16.39
C GLY A 350 -12.03 5.32 15.61
N SER A 351 -12.10 4.54 14.52
CA SER A 351 -13.33 4.44 13.72
C SER A 351 -14.49 3.80 14.48
N LEU A 352 -14.24 2.83 15.37
CA LEU A 352 -15.27 2.27 16.24
C LEU A 352 -15.82 3.31 17.22
N SER A 353 -14.99 4.22 17.72
CA SER A 353 -15.45 5.31 18.59
C SER A 353 -16.36 6.28 17.85
N TYR A 354 -16.05 6.64 16.61
CA TYR A 354 -16.93 7.48 15.76
C TYR A 354 -18.21 6.74 15.36
N PHE A 355 -18.13 5.42 15.10
CA PHE A 355 -19.31 4.60 14.85
C PHE A 355 -20.27 4.63 16.04
N ALA A 356 -19.77 4.43 17.27
CA ALA A 356 -20.59 4.52 18.48
C ALA A 356 -21.21 5.91 18.66
N LEU A 357 -20.48 6.98 18.31
CA LEU A 357 -21.02 8.33 18.29
C LEU A 357 -22.16 8.47 17.28
N PHE A 358 -22.02 7.97 16.06
CA PHE A 358 -23.10 8.03 15.05
C PHE A 358 -24.34 7.29 15.50
N GLN A 359 -24.20 6.15 16.20
CA GLN A 359 -25.34 5.44 16.79
C GLN A 359 -26.02 6.21 17.95
N SER A 360 -25.27 6.96 18.75
CA SER A 360 -25.81 7.68 19.90
C SER A 360 -26.61 8.96 19.54
N ILE A 361 -26.47 9.45 18.31
CA ILE A 361 -27.16 10.65 17.82
C ILE A 361 -28.54 10.30 17.20
N GLN A 362 -28.81 9.01 16.99
CA GLN A 362 -30.07 8.50 16.49
C GLN A 362 -31.09 8.37 17.64
#